data_5504c85285675615b2d50b45f637a712
#
_entry.id   5504c85285675615b2d50b45f637a712
#
_cell.length_a   1.000
_cell.length_b   1.000
_cell.length_c   1.000
_cell.angle_alpha   90.00
_cell.angle_beta   90.00
_cell.angle_gamma   90.00
#
_symmetry.space_group_name_H-M   'P 1'
#
loop_
_entity.id
_entity.type
_entity.pdbx_description
1 polymer ?
#
loop_
_entity_poly.entity_id
_entity_poly.type
_entity_poly.pdbx_seq_one_letter_code
_entity_poly.pdbx_strand_id
1 'polypeptide(L)'
;MVKSKAKPKTPPSSRLRTQLRARIRARIDELNISRSDAAEYMGLSIAQTSRLCNDYDAFSLDRLADAAEGIGITVEMKAVRPYSKI
;
A
#
# COMPACT_ATOMS: atom_id res chain seq x y z
N MET A 1 -18.34 -27.82 4.69
CA MET A 1 -17.95 -27.57 4.57
C MET A 1 -17.46 -26.89 4.53
N VAL A 2 -17.23 -26.76 4.29
CA VAL A 2 -16.69 -26.23 4.22
C VAL A 2 -16.21 -25.54 4.14
N LYS A 3 -15.95 -25.29 4.04
CA LYS A 3 -15.49 -24.72 3.91
C LYS A 3 -14.94 -24.00 3.81
N SER A 4 -14.87 -23.93 3.66
CA SER A 4 -14.37 -23.31 3.47
C SER A 4 -13.86 -22.82 3.38
N LYS A 5 -13.64 -22.80 3.27
CA LYS A 5 -13.18 -22.33 3.15
C LYS A 5 -12.58 -21.78 2.86
N ALA A 6 -12.41 -21.64 2.53
CA ALA A 6 -11.90 -21.17 2.22
C ALA A 6 -11.36 -20.36 2.16
N LYS A 7 -10.83 -20.14 1.91
CA LYS A 7 -10.27 -19.37 1.92
C LYS A 7 -9.80 -18.46 1.53
N PRO A 8 -9.89 -17.77 1.56
CA PRO A 8 -9.24 -16.82 0.89
C PRO A 8 -7.96 -16.81 1.13
N LYS A 9 -7.39 -16.83 0.84
CA LYS A 9 -6.13 -17.04 0.86
C LYS A 9 -5.24 -15.93 0.81
N THR A 10 -5.72 -14.67 0.77
CA THR A 10 -4.90 -13.46 0.76
C THR A 10 -4.50 -13.10 2.18
N PRO A 11 -3.22 -13.13 2.51
CA PRO A 11 -2.82 -12.77 3.87
C PRO A 11 -3.06 -11.28 4.15
N PRO A 12 -3.23 -10.92 5.42
CA PRO A 12 -3.47 -9.52 5.77
C PRO A 12 -2.42 -8.57 5.24
N SER A 13 -1.16 -8.97 5.19
CA SER A 13 -0.13 -8.09 4.68
C SER A 13 -0.33 -7.77 3.21
N SER A 14 -0.82 -8.73 2.43
CA SER A 14 -1.11 -8.47 1.03
C SER A 14 -2.25 -7.49 0.86
N ARG A 15 -3.28 -7.62 1.69
CA ARG A 15 -4.39 -6.67 1.63
C ARG A 15 -3.94 -5.27 1.98
N LEU A 16 -3.11 -5.16 3.01
CA LEU A 16 -2.60 -3.86 3.43
C LEU A 16 -1.73 -3.24 2.35
N ARG A 17 -0.89 -4.03 1.70
CA ARG A 17 -0.07 -3.54 0.61
C ARG A 17 -0.94 -3.04 -0.54
N THR A 18 -1.96 -3.79 -0.89
CA THR A 18 -2.86 -3.40 -1.96
C THR A 18 -3.58 -2.09 -1.63
N GLN A 19 -4.06 -1.97 -0.40
CA GLN A 19 -4.73 -0.76 0.03
C GLN A 19 -3.77 0.44 0.00
N LEU A 20 -2.57 0.25 0.46
CA LEU A 20 -1.61 1.33 0.52
C LEU A 20 -1.19 1.77 -0.87
N ARG A 21 -0.97 0.82 -1.78
CA ARG A 21 -0.68 1.17 -3.17
C ARG A 21 -1.81 1.99 -3.79
N ALA A 22 -3.04 1.59 -3.52
CA ALA A 22 -4.19 2.31 -4.05
C ALA A 22 -4.24 3.74 -3.50
N ARG A 23 -3.94 3.92 -2.23
CA ARG A 23 -3.93 5.25 -1.63
C ARG A 23 -2.81 6.10 -2.20
N ILE A 24 -1.65 5.51 -2.41
CA ILE A 24 -0.52 6.24 -3.00
C ILE A 24 -0.88 6.70 -4.41
N ARG A 25 -1.45 5.80 -5.19
CA ARG A 25 -1.85 6.13 -6.55
C ARG A 25 -2.88 7.25 -6.57
N ALA A 26 -3.86 7.17 -5.70
CA ALA A 26 -4.88 8.21 -5.61
C ALA A 26 -4.26 9.55 -5.21
N ARG A 27 -3.28 9.51 -4.32
CA ARG A 27 -2.61 10.74 -3.88
C ARG A 27 -1.83 11.38 -5.01
N ILE A 28 -1.15 10.56 -5.83
CA ILE A 28 -0.42 11.08 -6.99
C ILE A 28 -1.39 11.78 -7.93
N ASP A 29 -2.53 11.15 -8.19
CA ASP A 29 -3.55 11.75 -9.04
C ASP A 29 -4.09 13.04 -8.43
N GLU A 30 -4.31 13.03 -7.13
CA GLU A 30 -4.84 14.19 -6.41
C GLU A 30 -3.88 15.37 -6.48
N LEU A 31 -2.59 15.08 -6.36
CA LEU A 31 -1.56 16.12 -6.44
C LEU A 31 -1.32 16.59 -7.87
N ASN A 32 -1.79 15.83 -8.83
CA ASN A 32 -1.64 16.15 -10.24
C ASN A 32 -0.16 16.33 -10.61
N ILE A 33 0.68 15.41 -10.14
CA ILE A 33 2.12 15.46 -10.42
C ILE A 33 2.49 14.31 -11.34
N SER A 34 3.63 14.47 -12.01
CA SER A 34 4.12 13.45 -12.92
C SER A 34 4.66 12.25 -12.15
N ARG A 35 4.81 11.12 -12.84
CA ARG A 35 5.44 9.96 -12.23
C ARG A 35 6.86 10.27 -11.82
N SER A 36 7.54 11.10 -12.58
CA SER A 36 8.90 11.51 -12.26
C SER A 36 8.95 12.29 -10.95
N ASP A 37 8.04 13.24 -10.78
CA ASP A 37 7.98 14.01 -9.54
C ASP A 37 7.58 13.12 -8.37
N ALA A 38 6.61 12.25 -8.59
CA ALA A 38 6.17 11.34 -7.55
C ALA A 38 7.32 10.44 -7.11
N ALA A 39 8.10 9.94 -8.07
CA ALA A 39 9.24 9.08 -7.77
C ALA A 39 10.23 9.81 -6.87
N GLU A 40 10.48 11.06 -7.18
CA GLU A 40 11.41 11.85 -6.39
C GLU A 40 10.92 12.03 -4.96
N TYR A 41 9.65 12.37 -4.79
CA TYR A 41 9.08 12.54 -3.45
C TYR A 41 9.10 11.24 -2.66
N MET A 42 8.88 10.13 -3.32
CA MET A 42 8.80 8.84 -2.64
C MET A 42 10.15 8.17 -2.47
N GLY A 43 11.20 8.73 -3.08
CA GLY A 43 12.52 8.10 -3.00
C GLY A 43 12.63 6.85 -3.82
N LEU A 44 11.90 6.77 -4.92
CA LEU A 44 11.88 5.61 -5.79
C LEU A 44 12.36 6.01 -7.18
N SER A 45 12.74 5.01 -7.98
CA SER A 45 13.00 5.27 -9.38
C SER A 45 11.68 5.42 -10.11
N ILE A 46 11.75 5.97 -11.34
CA ILE A 46 10.56 6.11 -12.16
C ILE A 46 9.98 4.73 -12.47
N ALA A 47 10.84 3.75 -12.74
CA ALA A 47 10.39 2.40 -13.03
C ALA A 47 9.68 1.79 -11.84
N GLN A 48 10.21 2.00 -10.63
CA GLN A 48 9.57 1.49 -9.42
C GLN A 48 8.23 2.16 -9.18
N THR A 49 8.15 3.45 -9.44
CA THR A 49 6.91 4.20 -9.29
C THR A 49 5.85 3.68 -10.26
N SER A 50 6.25 3.40 -11.50
CA SER A 50 5.32 2.84 -12.48
C SER A 50 4.80 1.48 -12.04
N ARG A 51 5.68 0.64 -11.52
CA ARG A 51 5.25 -0.67 -11.03
C ARG A 51 4.28 -0.55 -9.87
N LEU A 52 4.57 0.37 -8.97
CA LEU A 52 3.70 0.61 -7.83
C LEU A 52 2.32 1.03 -8.29
N CYS A 53 2.25 1.92 -9.25
CA CYS A 53 0.98 2.43 -9.76
C CYS A 53 0.23 1.40 -10.59
N ASN A 54 0.90 0.39 -11.08
CA ASN A 54 0.28 -0.64 -11.91
C ASN A 54 -0.02 -1.92 -11.13
N ASP A 55 -0.17 -1.78 -9.83
CA ASP A 55 -0.57 -2.89 -8.96
C ASP A 55 0.43 -4.04 -8.92
N TYR A 56 1.68 -3.75 -9.24
CA TYR A 56 2.72 -4.76 -9.16
C TYR A 56 3.14 -4.92 -7.70
N ASP A 57 2.91 -6.11 -7.16
CA ASP A 57 3.11 -6.36 -5.74
C ASP A 57 4.54 -6.81 -5.46
N ALA A 58 5.49 -5.93 -5.63
CA ALA A 58 6.89 -6.22 -5.37
C ALA A 58 7.46 -5.42 -4.22
N PHE A 59 6.62 -4.66 -3.55
CA PHE A 59 7.08 -3.78 -2.48
C PHE A 59 6.67 -4.32 -1.13
N SER A 60 7.59 -4.27 -0.18
CA SER A 60 7.24 -4.60 1.19
C SER A 60 6.35 -3.51 1.76
N LEU A 61 5.63 -3.86 2.81
CA LEU A 61 4.77 -2.88 3.48
C LEU A 61 5.60 -1.71 4.00
N ASP A 62 6.78 -1.98 4.50
CA ASP A 62 7.67 -0.93 4.99
C ASP A 62 8.02 0.07 3.90
N ARG A 63 8.36 -0.45 2.72
CA ARG A 63 8.72 0.43 1.62
C ARG A 63 7.54 1.25 1.15
N LEU A 64 6.36 0.65 1.16
CA LEU A 64 5.15 1.38 0.78
C LEU A 64 4.82 2.47 1.79
N ALA A 65 5.01 2.17 3.08
CA ALA A 65 4.75 3.17 4.11
C ALA A 65 5.70 4.35 3.98
N ASP A 66 6.97 4.08 3.73
CA ASP A 66 7.95 5.15 3.54
C ASP A 66 7.61 5.99 2.32
N ALA A 67 7.25 5.33 1.23
CA ALA A 67 6.88 6.03 0.01
C ALA A 67 5.65 6.91 0.24
N ALA A 68 4.67 6.38 0.95
CA ALA A 68 3.44 7.11 1.23
C ALA A 68 3.73 8.40 1.99
N GLU A 69 4.61 8.32 2.98
CA GLU A 69 4.95 9.52 3.74
C GLU A 69 5.61 10.57 2.88
N GLY A 70 6.39 10.14 1.90
CA GLY A 70 7.05 11.06 1.00
C GLY A 70 6.10 11.92 0.20
N ILE A 71 4.87 11.45 -0.02
CA ILE A 71 3.87 12.23 -0.75
C ILE A 71 2.74 12.70 0.14
N GLY A 72 2.99 12.75 1.45
CA GLY A 72 2.07 13.39 2.37
C GLY A 72 0.98 12.51 2.93
N ILE A 73 1.12 11.20 2.85
CA ILE A 73 0.19 10.28 3.46
C ILE A 73 0.78 9.82 4.78
N THR A 74 0.09 10.07 5.87
CA THR A 74 0.51 9.55 7.16
C THR A 74 -0.06 8.15 7.31
N VAL A 75 0.83 7.19 7.55
CA VAL A 75 0.43 5.81 7.68
C VAL A 75 0.39 5.45 9.15
N GLU A 76 -0.78 5.09 9.61
CA GLU A 76 -0.98 4.65 10.98
C GLU A 76 -1.62 3.30 10.97
N MET A 77 -1.23 2.48 11.92
CA MET A 77 -1.83 1.18 12.06
C MET A 77 -2.40 1.03 13.46
N LYS A 78 -3.61 0.50 13.52
CA LYS A 78 -4.23 0.22 14.77
C LYS A 78 -4.52 -1.27 14.80
N ALA A 79 -3.92 -1.97 15.71
CA ALA A 79 -4.19 -3.38 15.88
C ALA A 79 -5.22 -3.51 17.00
N VAL A 80 -6.39 -3.97 16.65
CA VAL A 80 -7.50 -4.03 17.58
C VAL A 80 -7.88 -5.49 17.79
N ARG A 81 -8.08 -5.86 19.04
CA ARG A 81 -8.55 -7.20 19.33
C ARG A 81 -10.02 -7.29 19.02
N PRO A 82 -10.43 -8.31 18.30
CA PRO A 82 -11.84 -8.48 18.02
C PRO A 82 -12.65 -8.80 19.27
N TYR A 83 -12.00 -9.40 20.25
CA TYR A 83 -12.66 -9.72 21.52
C TYR A 83 -11.82 -9.24 22.66
N SER A 84 -12.46 -8.91 23.72
CA SER A 84 -11.74 -8.48 24.91
C SER A 84 -11.56 -9.61 25.92
N LYS A 85 -11.99 -10.78 25.62
CA LYS A 85 -11.98 -11.84 26.61
C LYS A 85 -10.65 -12.53 26.75
N ILE A 86 -9.71 -12.23 26.00
CA ILE A 86 -8.43 -12.90 26.13
C ILE A 86 -7.51 -12.19 27.04
#